data_1fc8dc4a7df5ec95c6b2c41ae9ae2d49
#
_entry.id   1fc8dc4a7df5ec95c6b2c41ae9ae2d49
#
_cell.length_a   1.000
_cell.length_b   1.000
_cell.length_c   1.000
_cell.angle_alpha   90.00
_cell.angle_beta   90.00
_cell.angle_gamma   90.00
#
_symmetry.space_group_name_H-M   'P 1'
#
loop_
_entity.id
_entity.type
_entity.pdbx_description
1 polymer ?
#
loop_
_entity_poly.entity_id
_entity_poly.type
_entity_poly.pdbx_seq_one_letter_code
_entity_poly.pdbx_strand_id
1 'polypeptide(L)'
;VYPHQNPGIGPNKYNFDENVRYELHVSLGSDIPLGRPTVTYRFEFQTKFKSQKTLLQSYLGVIQNIDDAAQNLTQTYTITKIDNRLGTTSQIGTGIVPPNNQGNATPFYNEGDNGENPARKGVATAAELDKYTRQAIFTFPNGYTAFAGQRDDGFVGDIQSIFDLLKLRNPGQDAQGGFNLHLMALRVPRSELGGDQQTVGVFATTSRLMMPVSNSNGRGILDLIRRPTWVQVARQGNPLFNE
;
A
#
# COMPACT_ATOMS: atom_id res chain seq x y z
N VAL A 1 -0.83 -7.55 5.82
CA VAL A 1 -0.51 -8.88 5.30
C VAL A 1 -1.77 -9.73 5.31
N TYR A 2 -2.11 -10.30 4.18
CA TYR A 2 -3.31 -11.14 4.05
C TYR A 2 -2.87 -12.54 3.67
N PRO A 3 -3.02 -13.52 4.58
CA PRO A 3 -2.71 -14.89 4.25
C PRO A 3 -3.65 -15.35 3.14
N HIS A 4 -3.09 -15.88 2.05
CA HIS A 4 -3.85 -16.44 0.95
C HIS A 4 -5.00 -15.54 0.51
N GLN A 5 -4.72 -14.54 -0.27
CA GLN A 5 -5.77 -13.72 -0.86
C GLN A 5 -6.60 -14.56 -1.84
N ASN A 6 -7.42 -15.39 -1.25
CA ASN A 6 -8.37 -16.19 -1.98
C ASN A 6 -9.63 -15.39 -2.21
N PRO A 7 -10.26 -15.47 -3.39
CA PRO A 7 -11.63 -15.04 -3.53
C PRO A 7 -12.47 -15.94 -2.64
N GLY A 8 -12.76 -15.48 -1.44
CA GLY A 8 -13.53 -16.22 -0.46
C GLY A 8 -15.02 -15.97 -0.61
N ILE A 9 -15.76 -16.48 0.35
CA ILE A 9 -17.21 -16.23 0.48
C ILE A 9 -17.39 -14.78 0.93
N GLY A 10 -18.13 -14.00 0.15
CA GLY A 10 -18.50 -12.63 0.47
C GLY A 10 -17.65 -11.56 -0.21
N PRO A 11 -17.89 -10.28 0.10
CA PRO A 11 -17.19 -9.16 -0.53
C PRO A 11 -15.76 -9.08 0.02
N ASN A 12 -14.83 -9.69 -0.68
CA ASN A 12 -13.40 -9.60 -0.35
C ASN A 12 -12.85 -8.29 -0.87
N LYS A 13 -12.74 -7.32 0.03
CA LYS A 13 -12.18 -6.01 -0.25
C LYS A 13 -10.89 -5.87 0.54
N TYR A 14 -9.78 -5.96 -0.16
CA TYR A 14 -8.47 -5.73 0.40
C TYR A 14 -7.99 -4.36 -0.07
N ASN A 15 -8.56 -3.31 0.53
CA ASN A 15 -8.27 -1.93 0.19
C ASN A 15 -7.27 -1.34 1.19
N PHE A 16 -6.51 -0.33 0.73
CA PHE A 16 -5.85 0.59 1.66
C PHE A 16 -6.90 1.35 2.47
N ASP A 17 -6.63 1.60 3.74
CA ASP A 17 -7.53 2.38 4.60
C ASP A 17 -7.47 3.86 4.21
N GLU A 18 -8.60 4.44 3.84
CA GLU A 18 -8.75 5.86 3.45
C GLU A 18 -8.52 6.82 4.63
N ASN A 19 -8.68 6.32 5.86
CA ASN A 19 -8.49 7.10 7.08
C ASN A 19 -7.05 7.02 7.62
N VAL A 20 -6.14 6.51 6.80
CA VAL A 20 -4.72 6.42 7.11
C VAL A 20 -3.94 7.23 6.09
N ARG A 21 -3.00 8.02 6.56
CA ARG A 21 -1.93 8.59 5.76
C ARG A 21 -0.75 7.65 5.75
N TYR A 22 -0.27 7.35 4.56
CA TYR A 22 0.91 6.54 4.34
C TYR A 22 2.00 7.46 3.82
N GLU A 23 3.11 7.55 4.53
CA GLU A 23 4.16 8.51 4.20
C GLU A 23 5.52 7.82 4.09
N LEU A 24 6.22 8.13 3.00
CA LEU A 24 7.61 7.77 2.77
C LEU A 24 8.46 9.02 2.98
N HIS A 25 9.39 8.94 3.91
CA HIS A 25 10.22 10.07 4.31
C HIS A 25 11.65 9.88 3.82
N VAL A 26 12.25 10.95 3.34
CA VAL A 26 13.64 11.00 2.96
C VAL A 26 14.33 12.10 3.74
N SER A 27 15.41 11.75 4.45
CA SER A 27 16.28 12.65 5.16
C SER A 27 17.57 12.86 4.37
N LEU A 28 17.99 14.10 4.18
CA LEU A 28 19.17 14.48 3.43
C LEU A 28 20.13 15.31 4.29
N GLY A 29 21.44 15.06 4.14
CA GLY A 29 22.48 15.85 4.78
C GLY A 29 22.32 15.93 6.31
N SER A 30 22.27 17.14 6.87
CA SER A 30 22.14 17.37 8.32
C SER A 30 20.86 16.88 8.95
N ASP A 31 19.83 16.54 8.16
CA ASP A 31 18.57 16.00 8.70
C ASP A 31 18.68 14.52 9.06
N ILE A 32 19.66 13.78 8.46
CA ILE A 32 19.85 12.35 8.69
C ILE A 32 20.09 12.02 10.17
N PRO A 33 21.11 12.58 10.85
CA PRO A 33 21.36 12.26 12.25
C PRO A 33 20.27 12.75 13.20
N LEU A 34 19.45 13.70 12.73
CA LEU A 34 18.33 14.23 13.52
C LEU A 34 17.05 13.41 13.31
N GLY A 35 17.04 12.44 12.39
CA GLY A 35 15.87 11.68 12.03
C GLY A 35 14.72 12.54 11.48
N ARG A 36 15.03 13.70 10.93
CA ARG A 36 14.04 14.64 10.37
C ARG A 36 13.85 14.40 8.89
N PRO A 37 12.61 14.32 8.38
CA PRO A 37 12.39 14.22 6.95
C PRO A 37 12.72 15.55 6.27
N THR A 38 13.59 15.53 5.27
CA THR A 38 13.81 16.64 4.36
C THR A 38 12.64 16.74 3.39
N VAL A 39 12.22 15.59 2.85
CA VAL A 39 11.10 15.46 1.93
C VAL A 39 10.20 14.32 2.39
N THR A 40 8.90 14.52 2.27
CA THR A 40 7.88 13.49 2.54
C THR A 40 7.05 13.27 1.30
N TYR A 41 6.85 12.01 0.93
CA TYR A 41 5.93 11.58 -0.11
C TYR A 41 4.73 10.92 0.55
N ARG A 42 3.57 11.55 0.46
CA ARG A 42 2.33 11.08 1.08
C ARG A 42 1.44 10.43 0.06
N PHE A 43 0.97 9.22 0.38
CA PHE A 43 -0.09 8.52 -0.34
C PHE A 43 -1.39 8.65 0.44
N GLU A 44 -2.44 9.11 -0.23
CA GLU A 44 -3.81 9.21 0.29
C GLU A 44 -4.73 8.47 -0.66
N PHE A 45 -5.56 7.59 -0.12
CA PHE A 45 -6.42 6.69 -0.90
C PHE A 45 -7.87 7.16 -0.86
N GLN A 46 -8.60 6.89 -1.93
CA GLN A 46 -10.02 7.13 -2.02
C GLN A 46 -10.72 5.97 -2.72
N THR A 47 -11.75 5.44 -2.10
CA THR A 47 -12.59 4.36 -2.63
C THR A 47 -13.90 4.92 -3.18
N LYS A 48 -14.31 4.46 -4.35
CA LYS A 48 -15.56 4.85 -5.00
C LYS A 48 -16.33 3.62 -5.43
N PHE A 49 -17.65 3.68 -5.25
CA PHE A 49 -18.60 2.71 -5.80
C PHE A 49 -19.36 3.35 -6.96
N LYS A 50 -19.46 2.64 -8.08
CA LYS A 50 -20.28 3.06 -9.22
C LYS A 50 -21.76 2.84 -8.95
N SER A 51 -22.10 1.71 -8.32
CA SER A 51 -23.47 1.36 -7.95
C SER A 51 -23.52 0.99 -6.48
N GLN A 52 -24.44 1.61 -5.77
CA GLN A 52 -24.77 1.29 -4.38
C GLN A 52 -26.04 0.40 -4.28
N LYS A 53 -26.56 -0.08 -5.41
CA LYS A 53 -27.74 -0.97 -5.44
C LYS A 53 -27.43 -2.39 -4.96
N THR A 54 -26.16 -2.72 -4.84
CA THR A 54 -25.70 -4.00 -4.32
C THR A 54 -24.60 -3.78 -3.29
N LEU A 55 -24.78 -4.39 -2.13
CA LEU A 55 -23.83 -4.31 -1.03
C LEU A 55 -22.60 -5.22 -1.24
N LEU A 56 -22.74 -6.27 -2.01
CA LEU A 56 -21.80 -7.38 -2.06
C LEU A 56 -20.91 -7.39 -3.31
N GLN A 57 -21.30 -6.66 -4.36
CA GLN A 57 -20.58 -6.75 -5.64
C GLN A 57 -19.45 -5.71 -5.73
N SER A 58 -18.23 -6.18 -5.69
CA SER A 58 -17.05 -5.39 -6.05
C SER A 58 -16.92 -5.24 -7.56
N TYR A 59 -17.49 -6.16 -8.34
CA TYR A 59 -17.44 -6.21 -9.78
C TYR A 59 -18.83 -6.39 -10.37
N LEU A 60 -19.11 -5.70 -11.48
CA LEU A 60 -20.37 -5.77 -12.23
C LEU A 60 -20.25 -6.68 -13.47
N GLY A 61 -19.08 -7.24 -13.69
CA GLY A 61 -18.73 -8.10 -14.82
C GLY A 61 -17.25 -8.40 -14.84
N VAL A 62 -16.79 -8.93 -15.97
CA VAL A 62 -15.36 -9.26 -16.17
C VAL A 62 -14.54 -8.00 -16.34
N ILE A 63 -13.42 -7.93 -15.63
CA ILE A 63 -12.46 -6.81 -15.65
C ILE A 63 -11.34 -7.12 -16.64
N GLN A 64 -11.24 -6.35 -17.69
CA GLN A 64 -10.17 -6.47 -18.68
C GLN A 64 -9.03 -5.48 -18.44
N ASN A 65 -9.32 -4.30 -17.88
CA ASN A 65 -8.34 -3.26 -17.58
C ASN A 65 -8.61 -2.66 -16.20
N ILE A 66 -7.61 -2.01 -15.61
CA ILE A 66 -7.73 -1.42 -14.26
C ILE A 66 -8.74 -0.27 -14.17
N ASP A 67 -9.11 0.33 -15.28
CA ASP A 67 -10.11 1.39 -15.40
C ASP A 67 -11.46 0.90 -15.94
N ASP A 68 -11.64 -0.41 -16.07
CA ASP A 68 -12.81 -1.02 -16.67
C ASP A 68 -14.13 -0.60 -16.00
N ALA A 69 -15.13 -0.38 -16.85
CA ALA A 69 -16.45 0.02 -16.38
C ALA A 69 -17.14 -1.05 -15.51
N ALA A 70 -16.75 -2.30 -15.62
CA ALA A 70 -17.26 -3.39 -14.81
C ALA A 70 -16.72 -3.40 -13.38
N GLN A 71 -15.70 -2.60 -13.04
CA GLN A 71 -15.32 -2.39 -11.64
C GLN A 71 -16.38 -1.56 -10.92
N ASN A 72 -17.04 -2.13 -9.94
CA ASN A 72 -17.98 -1.40 -9.08
C ASN A 72 -17.24 -0.65 -7.99
N LEU A 73 -16.28 -1.30 -7.35
CA LEU A 73 -15.40 -0.70 -6.36
C LEU A 73 -14.06 -0.39 -7.00
N THR A 74 -13.71 0.89 -7.06
CA THR A 74 -12.42 1.37 -7.56
C THR A 74 -11.72 2.14 -6.44
N GLN A 75 -10.46 1.85 -6.22
CA GLN A 75 -9.62 2.64 -5.31
C GLN A 75 -8.57 3.39 -6.10
N THR A 76 -8.44 4.68 -5.83
CA THR A 76 -7.42 5.55 -6.39
C THR A 76 -6.51 6.06 -5.29
N TYR A 77 -5.33 6.53 -5.66
CA TYR A 77 -4.43 7.19 -4.73
C TYR A 77 -3.90 8.50 -5.33
N THR A 78 -3.60 9.44 -4.45
CA THR A 78 -2.91 10.69 -4.79
C THR A 78 -1.57 10.69 -4.08
N ILE A 79 -0.52 11.12 -4.79
CA ILE A 79 0.81 11.29 -4.21
C ILE A 79 1.11 12.78 -4.11
N THR A 80 1.41 13.21 -2.89
CA THR A 80 1.80 14.58 -2.57
C THR A 80 3.25 14.59 -2.09
N LYS A 81 4.09 15.42 -2.72
CA LYS A 81 5.42 15.76 -2.22
C LYS A 81 5.32 16.93 -1.27
N ILE A 82 5.94 16.82 -0.11
CA ILE A 82 6.03 17.84 0.91
C ILE A 82 7.53 18.14 1.13
N ASP A 83 7.95 19.35 0.80
CA ASP A 83 9.28 19.84 1.19
C ASP A 83 9.18 20.36 2.62
N ASN A 84 9.75 19.63 3.57
CA ASN A 84 9.64 19.96 4.99
C ASN A 84 10.54 21.14 5.41
N ARG A 85 11.56 21.46 4.60
CA ARG A 85 12.42 22.65 4.87
C ARG A 85 11.75 23.92 4.41
N LEU A 86 11.07 23.88 3.27
CA LEU A 86 10.39 25.03 2.68
C LEU A 86 8.93 25.13 3.15
N GLY A 87 8.37 24.07 3.71
CA GLY A 87 6.96 24.00 4.07
C GLY A 87 6.02 24.00 2.86
N THR A 88 6.51 23.63 1.67
CA THR A 88 5.72 23.63 0.44
C THR A 88 5.21 22.24 0.10
N THR A 89 4.06 22.20 -0.57
CA THR A 89 3.45 20.97 -1.04
C THR A 89 3.17 21.02 -2.53
N SER A 90 3.35 19.89 -3.22
CA SER A 90 3.01 19.74 -4.63
C SER A 90 2.48 18.33 -4.90
N GLN A 91 1.44 18.24 -5.72
CA GLN A 91 0.92 16.96 -6.15
C GLN A 91 1.82 16.40 -7.26
N ILE A 92 2.30 15.16 -7.09
CA ILE A 92 3.05 14.43 -8.12
C ILE A 92 2.07 13.87 -9.14
N GLY A 93 1.01 13.21 -8.69
CA GLY A 93 0.00 12.63 -9.57
C GLY A 93 -0.99 11.73 -8.83
N THR A 94 -1.83 11.07 -9.61
CA THR A 94 -2.83 10.12 -9.14
C THR A 94 -2.70 8.81 -9.89
N GLY A 95 -2.98 7.70 -9.20
CA GLY A 95 -3.00 6.37 -9.81
C GLY A 95 -4.23 5.57 -9.39
N ILE A 96 -4.41 4.43 -10.02
CA ILE A 96 -5.50 3.48 -9.76
C ILE A 96 -4.86 2.23 -9.14
N VAL A 97 -5.44 1.75 -8.04
CA VAL A 97 -5.09 0.47 -7.45
C VAL A 97 -5.67 -0.64 -8.34
N PRO A 98 -4.88 -1.66 -8.72
CA PRO A 98 -5.40 -2.74 -9.54
C PRO A 98 -6.50 -3.51 -8.80
N PRO A 99 -7.42 -4.17 -9.55
CA PRO A 99 -8.45 -4.99 -8.93
C PRO A 99 -7.85 -6.16 -8.18
N ASN A 100 -8.54 -6.60 -7.13
CA ASN A 100 -8.20 -7.86 -6.48
C ASN A 100 -8.45 -9.05 -7.41
N ASN A 101 -7.68 -10.11 -7.26
CA ASN A 101 -7.96 -11.37 -7.94
C ASN A 101 -9.28 -11.94 -7.42
N GLN A 102 -10.25 -12.12 -8.31
CA GLN A 102 -11.61 -12.54 -7.96
C GLN A 102 -12.13 -13.62 -8.92
N GLY A 103 -11.31 -14.59 -9.27
CA GLY A 103 -11.72 -15.69 -10.12
C GLY A 103 -12.36 -15.22 -11.44
N ASN A 104 -13.66 -15.42 -11.61
CA ASN A 104 -14.35 -15.06 -12.85
C ASN A 104 -14.36 -13.56 -13.18
N ALA A 105 -14.14 -12.68 -12.20
CA ALA A 105 -14.08 -11.25 -12.44
C ALA A 105 -12.71 -10.81 -12.98
N THR A 106 -11.65 -11.52 -12.63
CA THR A 106 -10.30 -11.33 -13.17
C THR A 106 -9.92 -12.59 -13.96
N PRO A 107 -10.09 -12.60 -15.30
CA PRO A 107 -9.80 -13.77 -16.12
C PRO A 107 -8.36 -14.26 -15.93
N PHE A 108 -8.15 -15.51 -16.20
CA PHE A 108 -6.87 -16.24 -16.03
C PHE A 108 -6.44 -16.50 -14.59
N TYR A 109 -7.26 -16.11 -13.62
CA TYR A 109 -7.04 -16.56 -12.26
C TYR A 109 -7.40 -18.03 -12.16
N ASN A 110 -6.53 -18.84 -11.56
CA ASN A 110 -6.67 -20.31 -11.56
C ASN A 110 -6.79 -20.91 -12.96
N GLU A 111 -5.95 -20.48 -13.87
CA GLU A 111 -5.82 -21.09 -15.18
C GLU A 111 -5.65 -22.61 -15.05
N GLY A 112 -6.42 -23.36 -15.81
CA GLY A 112 -6.44 -24.83 -15.77
C GLY A 112 -7.61 -25.45 -15.00
N ASP A 113 -8.38 -24.65 -14.25
CA ASP A 113 -9.63 -25.13 -13.62
C ASP A 113 -10.85 -24.23 -13.94
N ASN A 114 -10.72 -23.37 -14.94
CA ASN A 114 -11.75 -22.44 -15.41
C ASN A 114 -12.34 -21.54 -14.30
N GLY A 115 -11.61 -21.33 -13.22
CA GLY A 115 -12.08 -20.56 -12.07
C GLY A 115 -13.04 -21.31 -11.17
N GLU A 116 -13.23 -22.61 -11.34
CA GLU A 116 -14.10 -23.43 -10.50
C GLU A 116 -13.56 -23.55 -9.06
N ASN A 117 -12.26 -23.42 -8.92
CA ASN A 117 -11.59 -23.50 -7.62
C ASN A 117 -10.68 -22.28 -7.38
N PRO A 118 -11.27 -21.08 -7.28
CA PRO A 118 -10.51 -19.83 -7.21
C PRO A 118 -9.68 -19.69 -5.92
N ALA A 119 -9.97 -20.46 -4.90
CA ALA A 119 -9.28 -20.40 -3.61
C ALA A 119 -8.11 -21.39 -3.51
N ARG A 120 -7.56 -21.87 -4.62
CA ARG A 120 -6.44 -22.82 -4.59
C ARG A 120 -5.20 -22.20 -3.98
N LYS A 121 -4.73 -22.85 -2.94
CA LYS A 121 -3.51 -22.46 -2.26
C LYS A 121 -2.29 -22.73 -3.15
N GLY A 122 -1.36 -21.75 -3.20
CA GLY A 122 -0.09 -21.93 -3.87
C GLY A 122 -0.15 -22.04 -5.39
N VAL A 123 -1.27 -21.69 -5.99
CA VAL A 123 -1.38 -21.56 -7.45
C VAL A 123 -0.65 -20.29 -7.87
N ALA A 124 0.34 -20.44 -8.74
CA ALA A 124 0.95 -19.30 -9.38
C ALA A 124 -0.09 -18.54 -10.21
N THR A 125 -0.07 -17.23 -10.13
CA THR A 125 -0.92 -16.41 -10.97
C THR A 125 -0.49 -16.55 -12.42
N ALA A 126 -1.45 -16.58 -13.36
CA ALA A 126 -1.15 -16.59 -14.77
C ALA A 126 -0.44 -15.31 -15.19
N ALA A 127 0.46 -15.39 -16.16
CA ALA A 127 1.23 -14.24 -16.64
C ALA A 127 0.34 -13.06 -17.11
N GLU A 128 -0.86 -13.37 -17.60
CA GLU A 128 -1.85 -12.38 -18.00
C GLU A 128 -2.36 -11.53 -16.84
N LEU A 129 -2.32 -12.01 -15.60
CA LEU A 129 -2.69 -11.21 -14.43
C LEU A 129 -1.70 -10.06 -14.19
N ASP A 130 -0.46 -10.20 -14.62
CA ASP A 130 0.52 -9.14 -14.53
C ASP A 130 0.18 -7.92 -15.39
N LYS A 131 -0.72 -8.05 -16.36
CA LYS A 131 -1.17 -6.89 -17.15
C LYS A 131 -1.82 -5.82 -16.25
N TYR A 132 -2.58 -6.22 -15.23
CA TYR A 132 -3.19 -5.29 -14.28
C TYR A 132 -2.13 -4.55 -13.47
N THR A 133 -1.09 -5.26 -13.05
CA THR A 133 0.07 -4.64 -12.39
C THR A 133 0.78 -3.67 -13.31
N ARG A 134 1.06 -4.07 -14.57
CA ARG A 134 1.72 -3.19 -15.55
C ARG A 134 0.91 -1.93 -15.83
N GLN A 135 -0.42 -2.05 -15.94
CA GLN A 135 -1.32 -0.90 -16.12
C GLN A 135 -1.36 0.01 -14.88
N ALA A 136 -1.12 -0.53 -13.68
CA ALA A 136 -1.12 0.22 -12.44
C ALA A 136 0.24 0.88 -12.11
N ILE A 137 1.25 0.72 -12.96
CA ILE A 137 2.52 1.44 -12.85
C ILE A 137 2.38 2.76 -13.60
N PHE A 138 2.19 3.84 -12.86
CA PHE A 138 1.99 5.18 -13.41
C PHE A 138 3.31 5.94 -13.48
N THR A 139 3.58 6.53 -14.63
CA THR A 139 4.70 7.47 -14.80
C THR A 139 4.16 8.89 -14.80
N PHE A 140 4.76 9.73 -13.97
CA PHE A 140 4.35 11.12 -13.78
C PHE A 140 5.39 12.10 -14.34
N PRO A 141 5.03 13.38 -14.45
CA PRO A 141 6.00 14.43 -14.81
C PRO A 141 7.23 14.37 -13.89
N ASN A 142 8.34 14.91 -14.41
CA ASN A 142 9.64 14.96 -13.69
C ASN A 142 10.27 13.58 -13.39
N GLY A 143 9.80 12.51 -14.03
CA GLY A 143 10.42 11.18 -13.95
C GLY A 143 10.05 10.33 -12.74
N TYR A 144 9.04 10.72 -12.01
CA TYR A 144 8.46 9.87 -10.97
C TYR A 144 7.71 8.68 -11.58
N THR A 145 7.78 7.54 -10.90
CA THR A 145 6.97 6.36 -11.24
C THR A 145 6.44 5.76 -9.95
N ALA A 146 5.16 5.39 -9.92
CA ALA A 146 4.57 4.81 -8.73
C ALA A 146 3.63 3.64 -9.02
N PHE A 147 3.49 2.81 -8.02
CA PHE A 147 2.54 1.71 -7.94
C PHE A 147 1.96 1.65 -6.53
N ALA A 148 0.68 1.37 -6.40
CA ALA A 148 0.07 0.95 -5.15
C ALA A 148 -0.91 -0.18 -5.43
N GLY A 149 -0.80 -1.28 -4.69
CA GLY A 149 -1.65 -2.46 -4.91
C GLY A 149 -1.20 -3.64 -4.07
N GLN A 150 -1.78 -4.79 -4.34
CA GLN A 150 -1.41 -6.02 -3.66
C GLN A 150 -0.33 -6.74 -4.45
N ARG A 151 0.63 -7.28 -3.71
CA ARG A 151 1.72 -8.10 -4.23
C ARG A 151 2.02 -9.23 -3.27
N ASP A 152 2.67 -10.24 -3.77
CA ASP A 152 3.25 -11.30 -2.97
C ASP A 152 4.21 -10.71 -1.93
N ASP A 153 4.30 -11.33 -0.76
CA ASP A 153 5.23 -10.90 0.27
C ASP A 153 6.67 -11.14 -0.21
N GLY A 154 7.43 -10.06 -0.30
CA GLY A 154 8.82 -10.12 -0.78
C GLY A 154 9.82 -10.58 0.28
N PHE A 155 9.40 -10.84 1.52
CA PHE A 155 10.26 -11.35 2.57
C PHE A 155 10.26 -12.87 2.57
N VAL A 156 11.17 -13.46 1.81
CA VAL A 156 11.30 -14.90 1.60
C VAL A 156 12.22 -15.60 2.63
N GLY A 157 12.32 -15.03 3.81
CA GLY A 157 13.21 -15.52 4.86
C GLY A 157 12.70 -16.79 5.55
N ASP A 158 13.62 -17.67 5.90
CA ASP A 158 13.36 -18.83 6.74
C ASP A 158 13.39 -18.42 8.22
N ILE A 159 12.28 -17.81 8.68
CA ILE A 159 12.16 -17.20 10.01
C ILE A 159 12.51 -18.17 11.12
N GLN A 160 11.96 -19.39 11.08
CA GLN A 160 12.22 -20.39 12.11
C GLN A 160 13.70 -20.77 12.19
N SER A 161 14.34 -21.01 11.04
CA SER A 161 15.75 -21.37 11.02
C SER A 161 16.65 -20.26 11.55
N ILE A 162 16.35 -19.02 11.20
CA ILE A 162 17.17 -17.86 11.54
C ILE A 162 16.98 -17.48 13.02
N PHE A 163 15.73 -17.33 13.48
CA PHE A 163 15.43 -16.76 14.81
C PHE A 163 15.29 -17.81 15.90
N ASP A 164 14.68 -18.98 15.63
CA ASP A 164 14.50 -20.00 16.65
C ASP A 164 15.71 -20.94 16.76
N LEU A 165 16.29 -21.34 15.64
CA LEU A 165 17.37 -22.31 15.59
C LEU A 165 18.76 -21.66 15.48
N LEU A 166 18.85 -20.36 15.25
CA LEU A 166 20.07 -19.56 15.09
C LEU A 166 21.07 -20.18 14.07
N LYS A 167 20.53 -20.75 13.02
CA LYS A 167 21.32 -21.35 11.93
C LYS A 167 20.59 -21.30 10.60
N LEU A 168 21.34 -21.43 9.55
CA LEU A 168 20.79 -21.57 8.20
C LEU A 168 20.57 -23.06 7.88
N ARG A 169 19.49 -23.37 7.19
CA ARG A 169 19.23 -24.70 6.64
C ARG A 169 19.16 -24.64 5.11
N ASN A 170 19.49 -25.78 4.49
CA ASN A 170 19.43 -25.93 3.04
C ASN A 170 18.67 -27.24 2.71
N PRO A 171 17.57 -27.19 1.93
CA PRO A 171 16.95 -25.95 1.44
C PRO A 171 16.29 -25.14 2.55
N GLY A 172 16.29 -23.81 2.39
CA GLY A 172 15.52 -22.89 3.23
C GLY A 172 14.03 -23.03 2.97
N GLN A 173 13.21 -22.53 3.90
CA GLN A 173 11.75 -22.48 3.77
C GLN A 173 11.29 -21.03 3.82
N ASP A 174 10.51 -20.64 2.84
CA ASP A 174 9.84 -19.33 2.85
C ASP A 174 8.72 -19.33 3.89
N ALA A 175 8.97 -18.66 5.02
CA ALA A 175 8.01 -18.56 6.11
C ALA A 175 6.80 -17.65 5.78
N GLN A 176 6.91 -16.82 4.75
CA GLN A 176 5.87 -15.92 4.26
C GLN A 176 5.21 -16.43 2.98
N GLY A 177 5.56 -17.63 2.54
CA GLY A 177 5.03 -18.24 1.33
C GLY A 177 3.50 -18.29 1.32
N GLY A 178 2.89 -17.70 0.29
CA GLY A 178 1.45 -17.59 0.14
C GLY A 178 0.79 -16.39 0.86
N PHE A 179 1.58 -15.51 1.46
CA PHE A 179 1.07 -14.25 2.01
C PHE A 179 1.12 -13.15 0.95
N ASN A 180 0.09 -12.32 0.94
CA ASN A 180 0.04 -11.11 0.14
C ASN A 180 0.07 -9.89 1.03
N LEU A 181 0.66 -8.81 0.54
CA LEU A 181 0.73 -7.54 1.25
C LEU A 181 0.24 -6.38 0.39
N HIS A 182 -0.15 -5.29 1.04
CA HIS A 182 -0.31 -4.01 0.37
C HIS A 182 1.07 -3.37 0.19
N LEU A 183 1.42 -3.10 -1.06
CA LEU A 183 2.68 -2.49 -1.46
C LEU A 183 2.42 -1.09 -2.01
N MET A 184 3.23 -0.14 -1.57
CA MET A 184 3.40 1.16 -2.23
C MET A 184 4.85 1.26 -2.69
N ALA A 185 5.05 1.51 -3.96
CA ALA A 185 6.36 1.74 -4.55
C ALA A 185 6.41 3.12 -5.20
N LEU A 186 7.47 3.85 -4.95
CA LEU A 186 7.72 5.15 -5.55
C LEU A 186 9.16 5.23 -6.04
N ARG A 187 9.33 5.42 -7.34
CA ARG A 187 10.62 5.78 -7.93
C ARG A 187 10.75 7.30 -7.91
N VAL A 188 11.79 7.77 -7.23
CA VAL A 188 12.12 9.19 -7.11
C VAL A 188 13.36 9.48 -7.95
N PRO A 189 13.38 10.54 -8.77
CA PRO A 189 14.59 10.96 -9.50
C PRO A 189 15.74 11.29 -8.54
N ARG A 190 16.94 10.82 -8.84
CA ARG A 190 18.13 11.08 -7.98
C ARG A 190 18.43 12.56 -7.83
N SER A 191 18.14 13.37 -8.84
CA SER A 191 18.28 14.83 -8.76
C SER A 191 17.48 15.48 -7.62
N GLU A 192 16.37 14.86 -7.22
CA GLU A 192 15.55 15.30 -6.09
C GLU A 192 16.17 14.94 -4.73
N LEU A 193 17.13 14.02 -4.73
CA LEU A 193 17.78 13.48 -3.54
C LEU A 193 19.20 14.00 -3.35
N GLY A 194 19.56 15.10 -4.03
CA GLY A 194 20.88 15.75 -3.89
C GLY A 194 21.99 15.16 -4.76
N GLY A 195 21.69 14.24 -5.68
CA GLY A 195 22.63 13.70 -6.66
C GLY A 195 23.24 12.35 -6.30
N ASP A 196 24.34 11.99 -6.96
CA ASP A 196 24.85 10.61 -7.01
C ASP A 196 25.73 10.19 -5.81
N GLN A 197 26.29 11.14 -5.09
CA GLN A 197 27.26 10.88 -4.02
C GLN A 197 26.68 11.15 -2.62
N GLN A 198 25.37 11.17 -2.49
CA GLN A 198 24.73 11.53 -1.24
C GLN A 198 24.17 10.30 -0.50
N THR A 199 24.48 10.22 0.79
CA THR A 199 23.79 9.33 1.71
C THR A 199 22.37 9.86 1.95
N VAL A 200 21.39 8.98 1.92
CA VAL A 200 20.00 9.30 2.24
C VAL A 200 19.50 8.42 3.38
N GLY A 201 18.73 9.00 4.29
CA GLY A 201 17.98 8.24 5.29
C GLY A 201 16.56 8.05 4.79
N VAL A 202 16.03 6.82 4.86
CA VAL A 202 14.66 6.52 4.41
C VAL A 202 13.88 5.84 5.53
N PHE A 203 12.65 6.28 5.76
CA PHE A 203 11.74 5.63 6.68
C PHE A 203 10.29 5.84 6.24
N ALA A 204 9.41 4.99 6.74
CA ALA A 204 7.96 5.08 6.47
C ALA A 204 7.19 5.32 7.74
N THR A 205 6.05 6.00 7.63
CA THR A 205 5.10 6.16 8.73
C THR A 205 3.67 5.95 8.27
N THR A 206 2.84 5.54 9.22
CA THR A 206 1.39 5.63 9.06
C THR A 206 0.81 6.52 10.14
N SER A 207 -0.18 7.35 9.78
CA SER A 207 -0.87 8.23 10.71
C SER A 207 -2.37 8.06 10.57
N ARG A 208 -3.08 8.12 11.69
CA ARG A 208 -4.55 8.09 11.75
C ARG A 208 -5.10 9.42 12.24
N LEU A 209 -6.28 9.76 11.74
CA LEU A 209 -7.01 10.93 12.21
C LEU A 209 -7.63 10.60 13.57
N MET A 210 -7.13 11.25 14.61
CA MET A 210 -7.68 11.16 15.95
C MET A 210 -8.73 12.25 16.16
N MET A 211 -9.95 11.80 16.42
CA MET A 211 -11.02 12.71 16.84
C MET A 211 -10.82 13.07 18.31
N PRO A 212 -11.02 14.33 18.70
CA PRO A 212 -11.00 14.70 20.12
C PRO A 212 -12.04 13.90 20.89
N VAL A 213 -11.62 13.23 21.96
CA VAL A 213 -12.57 12.55 22.87
C VAL A 213 -13.24 13.64 23.70
N SER A 214 -14.55 13.77 23.59
CA SER A 214 -15.34 14.58 24.50
C SER A 214 -15.42 13.83 25.85
N ASN A 215 -14.83 14.37 26.88
CA ASN A 215 -15.04 13.86 28.22
C ASN A 215 -16.50 14.06 28.60
N SER A 216 -17.20 13.00 28.96
CA SER A 216 -18.64 12.96 29.24
C SER A 216 -19.11 13.88 30.40
N ASN A 217 -18.20 14.54 31.09
CA ASN A 217 -18.49 15.35 32.29
C ASN A 217 -18.56 16.85 32.06
N GLY A 218 -18.56 17.33 30.85
CA GLY A 218 -18.73 18.76 30.58
C GLY A 218 -18.48 19.11 29.12
N ARG A 219 -19.51 19.51 28.42
CA ARG A 219 -19.39 20.19 27.13
C ARG A 219 -18.76 21.57 27.34
N GLY A 220 -17.44 21.59 27.54
CA GLY A 220 -16.70 22.84 27.56
C GLY A 220 -16.59 23.40 26.13
N ILE A 221 -16.67 24.73 25.99
CA ILE A 221 -16.40 25.44 24.73
C ILE A 221 -15.10 24.96 24.07
N LEU A 222 -14.12 24.50 24.82
CA LEU A 222 -12.86 23.96 24.34
C LEU A 222 -13.00 22.65 23.55
N ASP A 223 -14.01 21.82 23.82
CA ASP A 223 -14.23 20.56 23.06
C ASP A 223 -14.81 20.83 21.67
N LEU A 224 -15.52 21.94 21.49
CA LEU A 224 -16.05 22.39 20.19
C LEU A 224 -14.97 22.97 19.26
N ILE A 225 -13.81 23.34 19.80
CA ILE A 225 -12.69 23.96 19.05
C ILE A 225 -11.57 22.96 18.75
N ARG A 226 -11.57 21.78 19.37
CA ARG A 226 -10.58 20.75 19.11
C ARG A 226 -10.74 20.20 17.70
N ARG A 227 -9.77 20.47 16.86
CA ARG A 227 -9.74 19.94 15.49
C ARG A 227 -9.21 18.51 15.49
N PRO A 228 -9.73 17.65 14.60
CA PRO A 228 -9.11 16.36 14.35
C PRO A 228 -7.62 16.51 14.04
N THR A 229 -6.79 15.68 14.63
CA THR A 229 -5.33 15.75 14.48
C THR A 229 -4.82 14.42 13.94
N TRP A 230 -3.92 14.48 12.96
CA TRP A 230 -3.22 13.30 12.48
C TRP A 230 -2.15 12.89 13.49
N VAL A 231 -2.25 11.66 13.96
CA VAL A 231 -1.30 11.08 14.92
C VAL A 231 -0.59 9.91 14.27
N GLN A 232 0.73 9.93 14.31
CA GLN A 232 1.54 8.80 13.85
C GLN A 232 1.29 7.59 14.74
N VAL A 233 0.93 6.47 14.13
CA VAL A 233 0.62 5.21 14.82
C VAL A 233 1.65 4.12 14.55
N ALA A 234 2.44 4.25 13.48
CA ALA A 234 3.55 3.35 13.21
C ALA A 234 4.69 4.09 12.48
N ARG A 235 5.90 3.59 12.70
CA ARG A 235 7.12 4.01 12.00
C ARG A 235 8.00 2.80 11.74
N GLN A 236 8.55 2.73 10.54
CA GLN A 236 9.48 1.69 10.13
C GLN A 236 10.62 2.31 9.33
N GLY A 237 11.85 2.08 9.72
CA GLY A 237 13.01 2.66 9.05
C GLY A 237 14.24 1.78 9.10
N ASN A 238 14.38 1.01 10.15
CA ASN A 238 15.46 0.06 10.34
C ASN A 238 14.91 -1.18 11.05
N PRO A 239 14.31 -2.10 10.29
CA PRO A 239 13.47 -3.16 10.84
C PRO A 239 14.20 -4.10 11.82
N LEU A 240 15.47 -4.34 11.61
CA LEU A 240 16.25 -5.27 12.45
C LEU A 240 17.20 -4.57 13.45
N PHE A 241 17.03 -3.27 13.65
CA PHE A 241 17.94 -2.51 14.53
C PHE A 241 17.81 -2.90 16.01
N ASN A 242 16.64 -3.27 16.44
CA ASN A 242 16.31 -3.59 17.84
C ASN A 242 16.22 -5.11 18.10
N GLU A 243 16.51 -5.94 17.12
CA GLU A 243 16.54 -7.39 17.20
C GLU A 243 17.97 -7.93 17.09
#